data_bf2a182f2ecba2cf1a7bf4d13fa35ee7
#
_entry.id   bf2a182f2ecba2cf1a7bf4d13fa35ee7
#
_cell.length_a   1.000
_cell.length_b   1.000
_cell.length_c   1.000
_cell.angle_alpha   90.00
_cell.angle_beta   90.00
_cell.angle_gamma   90.00
#
_symmetry.space_group_name_H-M   'P 1'
#
loop_
_entity.id
_entity.type
_entity.pdbx_description
1 polymer ?
#
loop_
_entity_poly.entity_id
_entity_poly.type
_entity_poly.pdbx_seq_one_letter_code
_entity_poly.pdbx_strand_id
1 'polypeptide(L)'
;MKKKFNTKVIHSGHGPDKETGAVMPPIHLSSTFKQIEPGNFEYEYARTKNPSRDVLEKLLAQIESGDKAFAFASGMSAINTVCDLFGTNYHIVCSDDVYGGTRRLFDKVKTNICLLYTSDAADEEDS
;
A
#
# COMPACT_ATOMS: atom_id res chain seq x y z
N MET A 1 6.58 2.09 27.00
CA MET A 1 6.38 3.50 26.57
C MET A 1 5.99 3.51 25.09
N LYS A 2 4.88 4.19 24.70
CA LYS A 2 4.56 4.39 23.29
C LYS A 2 5.61 5.33 22.66
N LYS A 3 6.28 4.89 21.59
CA LYS A 3 7.24 5.74 20.85
C LYS A 3 6.52 6.96 20.26
N LYS A 4 7.13 8.15 20.34
CA LYS A 4 6.63 9.37 19.69
C LYS A 4 6.69 9.20 18.17
N PHE A 5 5.84 9.94 17.42
CA PHE A 5 5.75 9.85 15.97
C PHE A 5 7.12 9.95 15.28
N ASN A 6 7.91 10.99 15.59
CA ASN A 6 9.24 11.17 15.00
C ASN A 6 10.18 9.98 15.25
N THR A 7 10.08 9.35 16.44
CA THR A 7 10.87 8.14 16.75
C THR A 7 10.38 6.94 15.93
N LYS A 8 9.07 6.84 15.68
CA LYS A 8 8.53 5.79 14.82
C LYS A 8 9.03 5.93 13.39
N VAL A 9 9.00 7.14 12.82
CA VAL A 9 9.44 7.41 11.44
C VAL A 9 10.88 6.95 11.21
N ILE A 10 11.76 7.11 12.20
CA ILE A 10 13.18 6.77 12.06
C ILE A 10 13.46 5.29 12.35
N HIS A 11 12.75 4.70 13.33
CA HIS A 11 13.15 3.41 13.91
C HIS A 11 12.12 2.29 13.70
N SER A 12 11.08 2.51 12.92
CA SER A 12 10.06 1.48 12.66
C SER A 12 10.38 0.70 11.39
N GLY A 13 9.80 -0.50 11.30
CA GLY A 13 9.91 -1.35 10.13
C GLY A 13 11.19 -2.19 10.03
N HIS A 14 12.24 -1.84 10.76
CA HIS A 14 13.52 -2.54 10.72
C HIS A 14 14.25 -2.52 12.07
N GLY A 15 15.28 -3.36 12.19
CA GLY A 15 16.31 -3.32 13.23
C GLY A 15 17.68 -3.32 12.57
N PRO A 16 18.76 -3.27 13.36
CA PRO A 16 20.12 -3.41 12.82
C PRO A 16 20.27 -4.70 12.03
N ASP A 17 21.00 -4.64 10.93
CA ASP A 17 21.34 -5.81 10.11
C ASP A 17 22.10 -6.84 10.94
N LYS A 18 21.68 -8.09 10.88
CA LYS A 18 22.21 -9.15 11.75
C LYS A 18 23.63 -9.57 11.38
N GLU A 19 24.04 -9.41 10.14
CA GLU A 19 25.35 -9.83 9.65
C GLU A 19 26.40 -8.73 9.80
N THR A 20 26.01 -7.49 9.48
CA THR A 20 26.94 -6.36 9.43
C THR A 20 26.80 -5.42 10.60
N GLY A 21 25.68 -5.46 11.34
CA GLY A 21 25.34 -4.49 12.38
C GLY A 21 24.91 -3.12 11.82
N ALA A 22 24.71 -3.00 10.51
CA ALA A 22 24.30 -1.75 9.88
C ALA A 22 22.97 -1.25 10.47
N VAL A 23 22.92 0.01 10.85
CA VAL A 23 21.75 0.62 11.50
C VAL A 23 20.61 0.83 10.49
N MET A 24 20.96 1.19 9.26
CA MET A 24 20.00 1.36 8.17
C MET A 24 19.85 0.05 7.39
N PRO A 25 18.62 -0.30 6.95
CA PRO A 25 18.41 -1.51 6.18
C PRO A 25 19.13 -1.44 4.83
N PRO A 26 19.75 -2.53 4.37
CA PRO A 26 20.36 -2.57 3.06
C PRO A 26 19.31 -2.51 1.94
N ILE A 27 19.74 -2.00 0.77
CA ILE A 27 18.90 -2.02 -0.43
C ILE A 27 19.13 -3.35 -1.17
N HIS A 28 18.09 -4.16 -1.26
CA HIS A 28 18.12 -5.45 -1.95
C HIS A 28 17.69 -5.30 -3.40
N LEU A 29 18.65 -5.39 -4.33
CA LEU A 29 18.44 -5.31 -5.78
C LEU A 29 18.18 -6.68 -6.42
N SER A 30 18.36 -7.77 -5.68
CA SER A 30 18.18 -9.13 -6.19
C SER A 30 16.74 -9.39 -6.61
N SER A 31 16.56 -9.98 -7.78
CA SER A 31 15.26 -10.43 -8.27
C SER A 31 14.85 -11.80 -7.74
N THR A 32 15.83 -12.67 -7.47
CA THR A 32 15.61 -14.05 -7.02
C THR A 32 16.38 -14.32 -5.73
N PHE A 33 15.84 -15.21 -4.91
CA PHE A 33 16.40 -15.59 -3.62
C PHE A 33 16.54 -17.11 -3.53
N LYS A 34 17.55 -17.57 -2.81
CA LYS A 34 17.75 -19.01 -2.57
C LYS A 34 16.66 -19.54 -1.65
N GLN A 35 15.98 -20.60 -2.05
CA GLN A 35 15.09 -21.36 -1.17
C GLN A 35 15.92 -22.30 -0.29
N ILE A 36 15.51 -22.46 0.96
CA ILE A 36 16.12 -23.42 1.88
C ILE A 36 15.73 -24.84 1.45
N GLU A 37 14.44 -25.02 1.17
CA GLU A 37 13.84 -26.23 0.62
C GLU A 37 12.73 -25.84 -0.35
N PRO A 38 12.32 -26.71 -1.30
CA PRO A 38 11.20 -26.43 -2.18
C PRO A 38 9.93 -26.06 -1.41
N GLY A 39 9.43 -24.85 -1.64
CA GLY A 39 8.23 -24.34 -0.95
C GLY A 39 8.47 -23.74 0.45
N ASN A 40 9.69 -23.82 0.99
CA ASN A 40 10.06 -23.21 2.27
C ASN A 40 11.01 -22.03 2.06
N PHE A 41 10.45 -20.83 2.01
CA PHE A 41 11.20 -19.60 1.77
C PHE A 41 10.47 -18.39 2.41
N GLU A 42 11.24 -17.43 2.88
CA GLU A 42 10.71 -16.12 3.25
C GLU A 42 10.63 -15.20 2.03
N TYR A 43 11.63 -15.25 1.17
CA TYR A 43 11.72 -14.54 -0.11
C TYR A 43 12.00 -15.54 -1.22
N GLU A 44 11.32 -15.38 -2.33
CA GLU A 44 11.48 -16.20 -3.53
C GLU A 44 11.86 -15.32 -4.71
N TYR A 45 11.00 -14.37 -5.01
CA TYR A 45 11.12 -13.47 -6.14
C TYR A 45 10.68 -12.05 -5.76
N ALA A 46 11.45 -11.04 -6.16
CA ALA A 46 11.27 -9.65 -5.71
C ALA A 46 9.88 -9.06 -6.06
N ARG A 47 9.23 -9.52 -7.13
CA ARG A 47 7.87 -9.09 -7.50
C ARG A 47 6.84 -9.53 -6.44
N THR A 48 6.98 -10.72 -5.91
CA THR A 48 6.08 -11.24 -4.87
C THR A 48 6.44 -10.67 -3.51
N LYS A 49 7.71 -10.73 -3.11
CA LYS A 49 8.19 -10.21 -1.84
C LYS A 49 9.66 -9.78 -1.94
N ASN A 50 10.00 -8.61 -1.39
CA ASN A 50 11.36 -8.07 -1.39
C ASN A 50 11.68 -7.46 -0.03
N PRO A 51 12.88 -7.72 0.57
CA PRO A 51 13.22 -7.19 1.88
C PRO A 51 13.15 -5.68 2.00
N SER A 52 13.57 -4.93 0.96
CA SER A 52 13.49 -3.46 0.97
C SER A 52 12.04 -2.96 0.97
N ARG A 53 11.15 -3.61 0.22
CA ARG A 53 9.72 -3.29 0.22
C ARG A 53 9.07 -3.64 1.55
N ASP A 54 9.43 -4.77 2.16
CA ASP A 54 8.93 -5.17 3.48
C ASP A 54 9.25 -4.15 4.57
N VAL A 55 10.43 -3.54 4.52
CA VAL A 55 10.81 -2.47 5.46
C VAL A 55 9.89 -1.26 5.31
N LEU A 56 9.61 -0.83 4.07
CA LEU A 56 8.70 0.28 3.78
C LEU A 56 7.28 -0.03 4.27
N GLU A 57 6.76 -1.19 3.93
CA GLU A 57 5.40 -1.61 4.29
C GLU A 57 5.22 -1.70 5.81
N LYS A 58 6.20 -2.29 6.52
CA LYS A 58 6.20 -2.34 7.99
C LYS A 58 6.29 -0.96 8.63
N LEU A 59 7.11 -0.06 8.07
CA LEU A 59 7.23 1.32 8.55
C LEU A 59 5.90 2.05 8.41
N LEU A 60 5.30 2.02 7.23
CA LEU A 60 4.02 2.69 6.94
C LEU A 60 2.89 2.15 7.82
N ALA A 61 2.77 0.84 7.97
CA ALA A 61 1.78 0.24 8.87
C ALA A 61 1.92 0.78 10.31
N GLN A 62 3.14 0.90 10.82
CA GLN A 62 3.37 1.41 12.18
C GLN A 62 3.12 2.91 12.33
N ILE A 63 3.41 3.72 11.30
CA ILE A 63 3.15 5.16 11.30
C ILE A 63 1.64 5.42 11.28
N GLU A 64 0.93 4.73 10.40
CA GLU A 64 -0.52 4.87 10.22
C GLU A 64 -1.33 4.11 11.27
N SER A 65 -0.67 3.41 12.21
CA SER A 65 -1.33 2.59 13.23
C SER A 65 -2.22 1.48 12.65
N GLY A 66 -1.86 0.99 11.46
CA GLY A 66 -2.48 -0.15 10.79
C GLY A 66 -1.76 -1.46 11.10
N ASP A 67 -2.42 -2.57 10.83
CA ASP A 67 -1.84 -3.91 10.98
C ASP A 67 -0.86 -4.25 9.86
N LYS A 68 -1.18 -3.81 8.64
CA LYS A 68 -0.38 -4.03 7.43
C LYS A 68 -0.47 -2.83 6.50
N ALA A 69 0.56 -2.66 5.68
CA ALA A 69 0.56 -1.76 4.53
C ALA A 69 1.05 -2.51 3.30
N PHE A 70 0.63 -2.08 2.13
CA PHE A 70 1.01 -2.63 0.84
C PHE A 70 1.50 -1.50 -0.07
N ALA A 71 2.71 -1.64 -0.59
CA ALA A 71 3.29 -0.67 -1.50
C ALA A 71 3.00 -1.04 -2.96
N PHE A 72 2.55 -0.06 -3.73
CA PHE A 72 2.24 -0.19 -5.15
C PHE A 72 3.13 0.72 -5.99
N ALA A 73 3.29 0.38 -7.26
CA ALA A 73 4.08 1.18 -8.21
C ALA A 73 3.43 2.53 -8.54
N SER A 74 2.14 2.69 -8.27
CA SER A 74 1.41 3.95 -8.48
C SER A 74 0.19 4.05 -7.56
N GLY A 75 -0.26 5.27 -7.28
CA GLY A 75 -1.51 5.51 -6.55
C GLY A 75 -2.72 4.92 -7.25
N MET A 76 -2.76 4.94 -8.59
CA MET A 76 -3.84 4.31 -9.36
C MET A 76 -3.90 2.79 -9.18
N SER A 77 -2.74 2.12 -9.08
CA SER A 77 -2.70 0.68 -8.76
C SER A 77 -3.25 0.42 -7.36
N ALA A 78 -2.91 1.26 -6.39
CA ALA A 78 -3.44 1.15 -5.04
C ALA A 78 -4.96 1.35 -5.01
N ILE A 79 -5.48 2.42 -5.62
CA ILE A 79 -6.92 2.71 -5.69
C ILE A 79 -7.67 1.57 -6.39
N ASN A 80 -7.17 1.10 -7.53
CA ASN A 80 -7.79 -0.02 -8.23
C ASN A 80 -7.87 -1.28 -7.36
N THR A 81 -6.78 -1.61 -6.67
CA THR A 81 -6.73 -2.79 -5.78
C THR A 81 -7.70 -2.65 -4.61
N VAL A 82 -7.83 -1.45 -4.02
CA VAL A 82 -8.84 -1.20 -2.98
C VAL A 82 -10.25 -1.44 -3.53
N CYS A 83 -10.55 -0.96 -4.74
CA CYS A 83 -11.85 -1.21 -5.37
C CYS A 83 -12.11 -2.71 -5.62
N ASP A 84 -11.06 -3.47 -5.94
CA ASP A 84 -11.18 -4.91 -6.20
C ASP A 84 -11.45 -5.75 -4.93
N LEU A 85 -11.29 -5.16 -3.73
CA LEU A 85 -11.72 -5.79 -2.47
C LEU A 85 -13.24 -5.81 -2.30
N PHE A 86 -13.96 -4.98 -3.04
CA PHE A 86 -15.41 -4.88 -2.99
C PHE A 86 -16.03 -5.64 -4.17
N GLY A 87 -17.13 -6.31 -3.92
CA GLY A 87 -17.88 -6.99 -4.96
C GLY A 87 -18.77 -6.03 -5.79
N THR A 88 -19.57 -6.60 -6.68
CA THR A 88 -20.42 -5.85 -7.60
C THR A 88 -21.62 -5.13 -6.94
N ASN A 89 -21.89 -5.40 -5.67
CA ASN A 89 -23.05 -4.84 -4.93
C ASN A 89 -22.68 -3.66 -4.03
N TYR A 90 -21.51 -3.09 -4.21
CA TYR A 90 -21.05 -1.95 -3.42
C TYR A 90 -21.24 -0.65 -4.18
N HIS A 91 -21.44 0.41 -3.42
CA HIS A 91 -21.52 1.78 -3.91
C HIS A 91 -20.37 2.59 -3.31
N ILE A 92 -19.61 3.26 -4.16
CA ILE A 92 -18.52 4.15 -3.76
C ILE A 92 -19.04 5.58 -3.83
N VAL A 93 -18.84 6.31 -2.74
CA VAL A 93 -19.01 7.76 -2.68
C VAL A 93 -17.63 8.39 -2.64
N CYS A 94 -17.38 9.35 -3.51
CA CYS A 94 -16.11 10.08 -3.54
C CYS A 94 -16.34 11.58 -3.77
N SER A 95 -15.38 12.40 -3.35
CA SER A 95 -15.40 13.83 -3.65
C SER A 95 -15.37 14.08 -5.15
N ASP A 96 -15.97 15.19 -5.60
CA ASP A 96 -15.90 15.66 -6.98
C ASP A 96 -14.47 16.04 -7.39
N ASP A 97 -13.68 16.55 -6.47
CA ASP A 97 -12.30 16.99 -6.69
C ASP A 97 -11.31 15.84 -6.47
N VAL A 98 -11.53 14.71 -7.16
CA VAL A 98 -10.57 13.60 -7.18
C VAL A 98 -9.64 13.72 -8.40
N TYR A 99 -8.47 13.12 -8.29
CA TYR A 99 -7.55 12.99 -9.41
C TYR A 99 -8.26 12.43 -10.65
N GLY A 100 -8.08 13.07 -11.81
CA GLY A 100 -8.78 12.73 -13.05
C GLY A 100 -8.62 11.26 -13.50
N GLY A 101 -7.53 10.60 -13.12
CA GLY A 101 -7.34 9.17 -13.31
C GLY A 101 -8.31 8.32 -12.48
N THR A 102 -8.56 8.72 -11.23
CA THR A 102 -9.53 8.07 -10.33
C THR A 102 -10.94 8.18 -10.88
N ARG A 103 -11.32 9.38 -11.32
CA ARG A 103 -12.62 9.60 -11.96
C ARG A 103 -12.80 8.72 -13.19
N ARG A 104 -11.80 8.69 -14.09
CA ARG A 104 -11.85 7.81 -15.27
C ARG A 104 -11.90 6.32 -14.92
N LEU A 105 -11.22 5.90 -13.87
CA LEU A 105 -11.30 4.53 -13.38
C LEU A 105 -12.75 4.17 -13.00
N PHE A 106 -13.41 5.05 -12.24
CA PHE A 106 -14.80 4.82 -11.85
C PHE A 106 -15.75 4.87 -13.06
N ASP A 107 -15.70 5.95 -13.86
CA ASP A 107 -16.63 6.16 -14.97
C ASP A 107 -16.52 5.13 -16.10
N LYS A 108 -15.29 4.68 -16.40
CA LYS A 108 -15.02 3.89 -17.62
C LYS A 108 -14.70 2.43 -17.37
N VAL A 109 -14.25 2.09 -16.17
CA VAL A 109 -13.81 0.75 -15.85
C VAL A 109 -14.72 0.10 -14.80
N LYS A 110 -14.86 0.74 -13.65
CA LYS A 110 -15.57 0.13 -12.52
C LYS A 110 -17.08 0.09 -12.72
N THR A 111 -17.68 1.07 -13.36
CA THR A 111 -19.11 1.03 -13.73
C THR A 111 -19.43 -0.10 -14.69
N ASN A 112 -18.52 -0.43 -15.61
CA ASN A 112 -18.71 -1.54 -16.54
C ASN A 112 -18.68 -2.92 -15.87
N ILE A 113 -18.16 -3.01 -14.65
CA ILE A 113 -18.15 -4.23 -13.83
C ILE A 113 -19.11 -4.14 -12.63
N CYS A 114 -20.17 -3.32 -12.78
CA CYS A 114 -21.28 -3.17 -11.84
C CYS A 114 -20.91 -2.57 -10.46
N LEU A 115 -19.84 -1.79 -10.37
CA LEU A 115 -19.57 -0.97 -9.21
C LEU A 115 -20.23 0.40 -9.41
N LEU A 116 -21.23 0.74 -8.62
CA LEU A 116 -21.87 2.06 -8.66
C LEU A 116 -21.01 3.06 -7.92
N TYR A 117 -20.93 4.30 -8.43
CA TYR A 117 -20.32 5.39 -7.70
C TYR A 117 -21.13 6.68 -7.88
N THR A 118 -21.06 7.56 -6.87
CA THR A 118 -21.55 8.93 -6.95
C THR A 118 -20.45 9.86 -6.47
N SER A 119 -20.37 11.03 -7.11
CA SER A 119 -19.59 12.14 -6.57
C SER A 119 -20.41 12.81 -5.48
N ASP A 120 -19.81 13.04 -4.33
CA ASP A 120 -20.36 13.94 -3.32
C ASP A 120 -19.93 15.35 -3.70
N ALA A 121 -20.82 16.11 -4.32
CA ALA A 121 -20.65 17.55 -4.38
C ALA A 121 -20.74 18.03 -2.93
N ALA A 122 -19.61 18.42 -2.34
CA ALA A 122 -19.62 19.11 -1.07
C ALA A 122 -20.68 20.19 -1.15
N ASP A 123 -21.61 20.21 -0.19
CA ASP A 123 -22.68 21.18 -0.09
C ASP A 123 -22.12 22.57 -0.41
N GLU A 124 -22.52 23.14 -1.53
CA GLU A 124 -22.44 24.59 -1.73
C GLU A 124 -23.37 25.18 -0.66
N GLU A 125 -22.80 25.48 0.50
CA GLU A 125 -23.47 26.40 1.41
C GLU A 125 -23.64 27.73 0.66
N ASP A 126 -24.85 27.96 0.22
CA ASP A 126 -25.34 29.27 -0.18
C ASP A 126 -25.06 30.28 0.93
N SER A 127 -24.16 31.18 0.67
CA SER A 127 -23.93 32.40 1.47
C SER A 127 -24.35 33.60 0.67
#